data_cca7887d17f61383b873ea41d2af7b4c
#
_entry.id   cca7887d17f61383b873ea41d2af7b4c
#
_cell.length_a   1.000
_cell.length_b   1.000
_cell.length_c   1.000
_cell.angle_alpha   90.00
_cell.angle_beta   90.00
_cell.angle_gamma   90.00
#
_symmetry.space_group_name_H-M   'P 1'
#
loop_
_entity.id
_entity.type
_entity.pdbx_description
1 polymer ?
#
loop_
_entity_poly.entity_id
_entity_poly.type
_entity_poly.pdbx_seq_one_letter_code
_entity_poly.pdbx_strand_id
1 'polypeptide(L)'
;MALSDVNEPSQRPRADVDRPSGRGAANAMQASSPQGLSGFPRSDALRPERDLVKSPYPRVVGRAVEAAAHVQVRAWDAALRRLRETQEATLAELLRHARSTEFGRKHHFAGVRHHADFVRHVPVGDYDTFSPYIDRMRVGERNLLVPESVLYFGNSSGSSNHGKSKFLPITARQIRHQQRAGADAALRYMNWAADYDLFSGFTLGLFPPTTMRREGSVLVTSNPALMMTKMPRFTRPVYLPEQSVRTIPNYDEKLGVIADRYLDHDVRAVAGTTCWFTLLFEKVLAAARARGRNVRSVSEVWPNLRVLFGGGVAAGPYLPVIRELTGRADIALVDTYNATEGGVYASSDFLSVPGMLMLPHRGTFFEFVRLEDRGAPGATRYPLWAVERDRPYSIVVTTASGLYAYELGDIVRFGSVDPPRIEFVGRLSGCLSVTQELTTHVEIERAVAYALAACPSMTVDFGAGADVAVDGTAKSRYVLFVEFQAGAAPSDMRAFAAAFDEGLCKQNRVYGEHRKNEVALLPALIVPLASGGARRFLEIVTKGNVQGKFPRIIDDTKKKLLWEQAGTR
;
A
#
# COMPACT_ATOMS: atom_id res chain seq x y z
N MET A 1 41.27 -65.41 10.49
CA MET A 1 42.60 -65.00 10.91
C MET A 1 42.47 -63.58 11.42
N ALA A 2 42.26 -63.48 12.65
CA ALA A 2 43.13 -63.21 13.81
C ALA A 2 43.36 -61.69 13.91
N LEU A 3 42.68 -61.08 14.89
CA LEU A 3 43.13 -60.67 16.22
C LEU A 3 44.12 -59.52 16.17
N SER A 4 44.11 -58.47 16.90
CA SER A 4 43.72 -58.19 18.31
C SER A 4 44.08 -56.76 18.61
N ASP A 5 43.31 -56.08 19.33
CA ASP A 5 43.40 -55.69 20.76
C ASP A 5 44.06 -54.35 21.10
N VAL A 6 43.25 -53.52 21.84
CA VAL A 6 43.55 -52.96 23.19
C VAL A 6 44.34 -51.63 23.20
N ASN A 7 43.83 -50.48 23.61
CA ASN A 7 43.67 -50.05 25.01
C ASN A 7 43.24 -48.56 25.14
N GLU A 8 42.35 -48.26 26.07
CA GLU A 8 42.05 -47.02 26.76
C GLU A 8 43.20 -46.61 27.74
N PRO A 9 43.05 -45.48 28.53
CA PRO A 9 42.48 -44.15 28.35
C PRO A 9 43.47 -43.02 28.81
N SER A 10 43.20 -41.77 28.50
CA SER A 10 43.77 -40.69 29.31
C SER A 10 42.85 -39.47 29.40
N GLN A 11 42.36 -39.31 30.57
CA GLN A 11 42.07 -38.13 31.41
C GLN A 11 41.76 -36.78 30.74
N ARG A 12 40.51 -36.33 31.01
CA ARG A 12 40.06 -34.95 30.93
C ARG A 12 40.59 -34.10 32.10
N PRO A 13 40.81 -32.80 31.93
CA PRO A 13 40.58 -31.83 32.98
C PRO A 13 39.19 -31.20 32.83
N ARG A 14 38.45 -31.19 33.93
CA ARG A 14 37.24 -30.40 34.13
C ARG A 14 37.64 -28.93 34.17
N ALA A 15 37.00 -28.10 33.33
CA ALA A 15 36.93 -26.66 33.53
C ALA A 15 35.50 -26.31 33.98
N ASP A 16 35.39 -25.75 35.17
CA ASP A 16 34.18 -25.13 35.72
C ASP A 16 33.70 -24.04 34.75
N VAL A 17 32.47 -24.19 34.31
CA VAL A 17 31.75 -23.11 33.61
C VAL A 17 30.75 -22.55 34.60
N ASP A 18 31.12 -21.39 35.16
CA ASP A 18 30.21 -20.48 35.86
C ASP A 18 28.95 -20.24 35.02
N ARG A 19 27.80 -20.56 35.60
CA ARG A 19 26.50 -20.17 35.10
C ARG A 19 26.25 -18.72 35.53
N PRO A 20 26.09 -17.74 34.63
CA PRO A 20 25.49 -16.48 35.02
C PRO A 20 24.00 -16.71 35.21
N SER A 21 23.54 -16.44 36.43
CA SER A 21 22.16 -16.38 36.85
C SER A 21 21.34 -15.48 35.91
N GLY A 22 20.36 -16.06 35.21
CA GLY A 22 19.41 -15.35 34.39
C GLY A 22 18.44 -14.50 35.22
N ARG A 23 18.79 -13.26 35.46
CA ARG A 23 17.89 -12.16 35.84
C ARG A 23 18.42 -10.88 35.19
N GLY A 24 18.08 -10.63 33.92
CA GLY A 24 18.56 -9.43 33.24
C GLY A 24 17.96 -9.14 31.85
N ALA A 25 17.12 -10.02 31.32
CA ALA A 25 16.57 -9.79 29.96
C ALA A 25 15.08 -9.38 29.92
N ALA A 26 14.43 -9.19 31.07
CA ALA A 26 13.01 -8.81 31.13
C ALA A 26 12.74 -7.32 31.29
N ASN A 27 13.76 -6.46 31.36
CA ASN A 27 13.61 -5.04 31.68
C ASN A 27 13.98 -4.07 30.54
N ALA A 28 14.19 -4.52 29.32
CA ALA A 28 14.51 -3.64 28.18
C ALA A 28 13.28 -3.23 27.34
N MET A 29 12.06 -3.59 27.76
CA MET A 29 10.82 -3.17 27.09
C MET A 29 9.90 -2.30 27.96
N GLN A 30 10.43 -1.79 29.08
CA GLN A 30 9.74 -0.73 29.81
C GLN A 30 10.21 0.63 29.33
N ALA A 31 9.30 1.32 28.66
CA ALA A 31 9.18 2.77 28.61
C ALA A 31 10.46 3.55 28.27
N SER A 32 10.92 3.49 27.06
CA SER A 32 11.31 4.73 26.43
C SER A 32 10.03 5.36 25.84
N SER A 33 9.27 6.04 26.67
CA SER A 33 8.46 7.17 26.20
C SER A 33 9.40 8.01 25.36
N PRO A 34 9.04 8.39 24.12
CA PRO A 34 9.86 9.29 23.35
C PRO A 34 9.93 10.62 24.09
N GLN A 35 10.91 10.78 24.96
CA GLN A 35 11.35 12.10 25.41
C GLN A 35 11.90 12.77 24.14
N GLY A 36 11.13 13.72 23.61
CA GLY A 36 11.64 14.59 22.58
C GLY A 36 10.66 15.01 21.49
N LEU A 37 9.42 14.50 21.44
CA LEU A 37 8.40 15.04 20.53
C LEU A 37 7.11 15.41 21.29
N SER A 38 7.24 15.81 22.55
CA SER A 38 6.20 16.53 23.25
C SER A 38 6.17 17.97 22.76
N GLY A 39 5.28 18.24 21.85
CA GLY A 39 5.05 19.58 21.37
C GLY A 39 5.33 19.73 19.89
N PHE A 40 4.41 19.20 19.05
CA PHE A 40 4.11 20.00 17.87
C PHE A 40 3.79 21.41 18.38
N PRO A 41 4.52 22.46 17.97
CA PRO A 41 4.15 23.79 18.37
C PRO A 41 2.70 23.99 17.91
N ARG A 42 1.75 24.03 18.85
CA ARG A 42 0.47 24.60 18.56
C ARG A 42 0.80 25.97 18.03
N SER A 43 0.61 26.21 16.77
CA SER A 43 0.79 27.52 16.16
C SER A 43 -0.30 28.41 16.75
N ASP A 44 -0.04 28.96 17.93
CA ASP A 44 -0.84 29.99 18.59
C ASP A 44 -0.71 31.35 17.91
N ALA A 45 -0.27 31.38 16.65
CA ALA A 45 -0.44 32.54 15.82
C ALA A 45 -1.95 32.67 15.51
N LEU A 46 -2.64 33.36 16.40
CA LEU A 46 -4.02 33.83 16.27
C LEU A 46 -4.19 34.56 14.93
N ARG A 47 -4.48 33.80 13.86
CA ARG A 47 -5.16 34.34 12.68
C ARG A 47 -6.65 34.41 13.04
N PRO A 48 -7.40 35.42 12.55
CA PRO A 48 -8.82 35.55 12.87
C PRO A 48 -9.50 34.22 12.58
N GLU A 49 -10.14 33.63 13.61
CA GLU A 49 -10.96 32.43 13.48
C GLU A 49 -12.01 32.72 12.42
N ARG A 50 -11.80 32.19 11.22
CA ARG A 50 -12.89 32.11 10.25
C ARG A 50 -13.92 31.17 10.86
N ASP A 51 -15.20 31.52 10.73
CA ASP A 51 -16.29 30.62 11.09
C ASP A 51 -16.30 29.40 10.18
N LEU A 52 -15.46 28.42 10.50
CA LEU A 52 -15.42 27.15 9.79
C LEU A 52 -16.64 26.31 10.18
N VAL A 53 -17.24 25.66 9.19
CA VAL A 53 -18.27 24.64 9.40
C VAL A 53 -17.65 23.52 10.21
N LYS A 54 -18.11 23.33 11.43
CA LYS A 54 -17.59 22.33 12.39
C LYS A 54 -18.36 21.02 12.27
N SER A 55 -17.70 19.92 12.62
CA SER A 55 -18.33 18.61 12.74
C SER A 55 -19.40 18.61 13.84
N PRO A 56 -20.41 17.72 13.76
CA PRO A 56 -21.42 17.61 14.80
C PRO A 56 -20.88 17.05 16.12
N TYR A 57 -19.65 16.53 16.15
CA TYR A 57 -19.08 15.94 17.35
C TYR A 57 -18.29 16.97 18.18
N PRO A 58 -18.70 17.20 19.43
CA PRO A 58 -17.96 18.09 20.31
C PRO A 58 -16.60 17.49 20.71
N ARG A 59 -15.67 18.34 21.11
CA ARG A 59 -14.33 17.92 21.56
C ARG A 59 -14.33 16.89 22.70
N VAL A 60 -15.38 16.82 23.50
CA VAL A 60 -15.51 15.83 24.59
C VAL A 60 -15.51 14.38 24.07
N VAL A 61 -15.90 14.14 22.82
CA VAL A 61 -15.81 12.82 22.16
C VAL A 61 -14.36 12.35 22.10
N GLY A 62 -13.39 13.25 22.07
CA GLY A 62 -11.96 12.94 22.08
C GLY A 62 -11.55 12.02 23.24
N ARG A 63 -12.14 12.15 24.44
CA ARG A 63 -11.84 11.24 25.57
C ARG A 63 -12.25 9.79 25.29
N ALA A 64 -13.40 9.59 24.64
CA ALA A 64 -13.84 8.25 24.27
C ALA A 64 -12.96 7.68 23.15
N VAL A 65 -12.54 8.53 22.20
CA VAL A 65 -11.59 8.15 21.14
C VAL A 65 -10.23 7.79 21.72
N GLU A 66 -9.74 8.56 22.70
CA GLU A 66 -8.48 8.27 23.41
C GLU A 66 -8.52 6.90 24.09
N ALA A 67 -9.57 6.62 24.86
CA ALA A 67 -9.74 5.32 25.50
C ALA A 67 -9.79 4.17 24.47
N ALA A 68 -10.53 4.37 23.37
CA ALA A 68 -10.59 3.40 22.26
C ALA A 68 -9.23 3.20 21.59
N ALA A 69 -8.47 4.28 21.35
CA ALA A 69 -7.14 4.23 20.75
C ALA A 69 -6.17 3.43 21.63
N HIS A 70 -6.14 3.69 22.93
CA HIS A 70 -5.29 2.94 23.87
C HIS A 70 -5.63 1.45 23.90
N VAL A 71 -6.92 1.09 23.95
CA VAL A 71 -7.35 -0.31 23.91
C VAL A 71 -6.94 -0.99 22.61
N GLN A 72 -7.18 -0.32 21.49
CA GLN A 72 -6.95 -0.87 20.17
C GLN A 72 -5.45 -1.03 19.86
N VAL A 73 -4.62 -0.04 20.21
CA VAL A 73 -3.16 -0.12 20.06
C VAL A 73 -2.59 -1.25 20.91
N ARG A 74 -3.03 -1.40 22.17
CA ARG A 74 -2.63 -2.51 23.04
C ARG A 74 -3.04 -3.87 22.49
N ALA A 75 -4.23 -3.98 21.88
CA ALA A 75 -4.70 -5.21 21.26
C ALA A 75 -3.85 -5.59 20.05
N TRP A 76 -3.49 -4.61 19.21
CA TRP A 76 -2.59 -4.83 18.08
C TRP A 76 -1.19 -5.25 18.55
N ASP A 77 -0.61 -4.53 19.50
CA ASP A 77 0.69 -4.87 20.06
C ASP A 77 0.70 -6.26 20.74
N ALA A 78 -0.40 -6.63 21.42
CA ALA A 78 -0.55 -7.98 21.98
C ALA A 78 -0.61 -9.06 20.89
N ALA A 79 -1.28 -8.78 19.77
CA ALA A 79 -1.33 -9.70 18.63
C ALA A 79 0.04 -9.88 17.97
N LEU A 80 0.85 -8.82 17.92
CA LEU A 80 2.23 -8.88 17.41
C LEU A 80 3.14 -9.68 18.36
N ARG A 81 3.04 -9.46 19.67
CA ARG A 81 3.80 -10.25 20.66
C ARG A 81 3.45 -11.75 20.66
N ARG A 82 2.23 -12.11 20.24
CA ARG A 82 1.74 -13.48 20.09
C ARG A 82 1.48 -13.79 18.62
N LEU A 83 2.44 -13.45 17.77
CA LEU A 83 2.27 -13.45 16.32
C LEU A 83 1.87 -14.84 15.80
N ARG A 84 2.56 -15.89 16.23
CA ARG A 84 2.30 -17.25 15.80
C ARG A 84 0.90 -17.70 16.22
N GLU A 85 0.56 -17.58 17.49
CA GLU A 85 -0.74 -17.98 18.04
C GLU A 85 -1.88 -17.20 17.36
N THR A 86 -1.67 -15.89 17.14
CA THR A 86 -2.64 -15.00 16.46
C THR A 86 -2.90 -15.49 15.04
N GLN A 87 -1.85 -15.81 14.29
CA GLN A 87 -1.99 -16.25 12.90
C GLN A 87 -2.51 -17.69 12.81
N GLU A 88 -2.08 -18.61 13.66
CA GLU A 88 -2.62 -19.98 13.73
C GLU A 88 -4.12 -19.97 14.09
N ALA A 89 -4.53 -19.12 15.03
CA ALA A 89 -5.95 -18.94 15.36
C ALA A 89 -6.74 -18.36 14.19
N THR A 90 -6.17 -17.40 13.46
CA THR A 90 -6.78 -16.82 12.26
C THR A 90 -6.98 -17.89 11.18
N LEU A 91 -5.96 -18.69 10.88
CA LEU A 91 -6.06 -19.78 9.91
C LEU A 91 -7.14 -20.79 10.33
N ALA A 92 -7.10 -21.27 11.59
CA ALA A 92 -8.05 -22.22 12.12
C ALA A 92 -9.51 -21.71 12.04
N GLU A 93 -9.74 -20.41 12.29
CA GLU A 93 -11.05 -19.77 12.16
C GLU A 93 -11.54 -19.76 10.70
N LEU A 94 -10.67 -19.36 9.76
CA LEU A 94 -10.98 -19.31 8.33
C LEU A 94 -11.34 -20.71 7.79
N LEU A 95 -10.53 -21.71 8.10
CA LEU A 95 -10.77 -23.09 7.64
C LEU A 95 -12.01 -23.71 8.29
N ARG A 96 -12.26 -23.48 9.58
CA ARG A 96 -13.45 -23.94 10.28
C ARG A 96 -14.73 -23.36 9.65
N HIS A 97 -14.70 -22.07 9.26
CA HIS A 97 -15.84 -21.44 8.60
C HIS A 97 -16.16 -22.09 7.24
N ALA A 98 -15.15 -22.47 6.49
CA ALA A 98 -15.29 -23.00 5.14
C ALA A 98 -15.26 -24.54 5.06
N ARG A 99 -15.17 -25.28 6.16
CA ARG A 99 -14.95 -26.74 6.17
C ARG A 99 -16.00 -27.54 5.38
N SER A 100 -17.23 -27.04 5.30
CA SER A 100 -18.35 -27.68 4.60
C SER A 100 -18.54 -27.20 3.17
N THR A 101 -17.77 -26.22 2.70
CA THR A 101 -17.84 -25.71 1.32
C THR A 101 -17.28 -26.74 0.34
N GLU A 102 -17.56 -26.55 -0.96
CA GLU A 102 -16.99 -27.40 -2.01
C GLU A 102 -15.45 -27.39 -1.95
N PHE A 103 -14.86 -26.19 -1.90
CA PHE A 103 -13.41 -26.03 -1.79
C PHE A 103 -12.87 -26.64 -0.49
N GLY A 104 -13.52 -26.41 0.64
CA GLY A 104 -13.09 -26.94 1.94
C GLY A 104 -13.13 -28.47 2.02
N ARG A 105 -14.12 -29.13 1.40
CA ARG A 105 -14.19 -30.60 1.28
C ARG A 105 -13.10 -31.12 0.35
N LYS A 106 -12.92 -30.49 -0.83
CA LYS A 106 -11.91 -30.86 -1.81
C LYS A 106 -10.49 -30.82 -1.22
N HIS A 107 -10.22 -29.83 -0.36
CA HIS A 107 -8.92 -29.61 0.25
C HIS A 107 -8.84 -30.07 1.71
N HIS A 108 -9.77 -30.94 2.16
CA HIS A 108 -9.76 -31.62 3.46
C HIS A 108 -9.62 -30.68 4.67
N PHE A 109 -10.27 -29.52 4.67
CA PHE A 109 -10.17 -28.51 5.75
C PHE A 109 -10.50 -29.06 7.14
N ALA A 110 -11.38 -30.04 7.24
CA ALA A 110 -11.72 -30.68 8.51
C ALA A 110 -10.55 -31.40 9.17
N GLY A 111 -9.57 -31.84 8.38
CA GLY A 111 -8.36 -32.57 8.85
C GLY A 111 -7.16 -31.69 9.11
N VAL A 112 -7.21 -30.40 8.71
CA VAL A 112 -6.08 -29.47 8.90
C VAL A 112 -5.98 -29.04 10.36
N ARG A 113 -4.87 -29.31 11.00
CA ARG A 113 -4.58 -28.97 12.40
C ARG A 113 -3.57 -27.85 12.53
N HIS A 114 -2.56 -27.86 11.66
CA HIS A 114 -1.41 -26.96 11.69
C HIS A 114 -1.10 -26.43 10.30
N HIS A 115 -0.29 -25.38 10.22
CA HIS A 115 0.16 -24.79 8.96
C HIS A 115 0.76 -25.83 7.99
N ALA A 116 1.54 -26.79 8.49
CA ALA A 116 2.12 -27.85 7.65
C ALA A 116 1.04 -28.74 6.96
N ASP A 117 -0.07 -29.02 7.64
CA ASP A 117 -1.19 -29.72 7.02
C ASP A 117 -1.87 -28.87 5.95
N PHE A 118 -2.04 -27.56 6.22
CA PHE A 118 -2.59 -26.62 5.26
C PHE A 118 -1.76 -26.56 3.98
N VAL A 119 -0.43 -26.45 4.11
CA VAL A 119 0.50 -26.45 2.97
C VAL A 119 0.36 -27.72 2.13
N ARG A 120 0.20 -28.89 2.79
CA ARG A 120 0.08 -30.20 2.12
C ARG A 120 -1.21 -30.34 1.32
N HIS A 121 -2.31 -29.78 1.82
CA HIS A 121 -3.64 -29.96 1.23
C HIS A 121 -4.06 -28.84 0.28
N VAL A 122 -3.51 -27.63 0.44
CA VAL A 122 -3.92 -26.44 -0.30
C VAL A 122 -2.72 -25.90 -1.07
N PRO A 123 -2.64 -26.12 -2.38
CA PRO A 123 -1.57 -25.53 -3.20
C PRO A 123 -1.73 -24.00 -3.26
N VAL A 124 -0.65 -23.28 -3.56
CA VAL A 124 -0.71 -21.88 -3.91
C VAL A 124 -1.48 -21.73 -5.22
N GLY A 125 -2.45 -20.86 -5.24
CA GLY A 125 -3.26 -20.54 -6.40
C GLY A 125 -3.29 -19.06 -6.69
N ASP A 126 -3.68 -18.73 -7.91
CA ASP A 126 -3.89 -17.38 -8.40
C ASP A 126 -5.36 -17.12 -8.74
N TYR A 127 -5.66 -16.04 -9.45
CA TYR A 127 -7.03 -15.74 -9.86
C TYR A 127 -7.63 -16.84 -10.73
N ASP A 128 -6.86 -17.47 -11.63
CA ASP A 128 -7.37 -18.50 -12.54
C ASP A 128 -7.76 -19.78 -11.79
N THR A 129 -7.09 -20.06 -10.67
CA THR A 129 -7.48 -21.16 -9.74
C THR A 129 -8.86 -20.93 -9.12
N PHE A 130 -9.19 -19.68 -8.79
CA PHE A 130 -10.43 -19.33 -8.06
C PHE A 130 -11.56 -18.87 -8.97
N SER A 131 -11.27 -18.39 -10.19
CA SER A 131 -12.27 -17.84 -11.11
C SER A 131 -13.41 -18.80 -11.41
N PRO A 132 -13.25 -20.14 -11.56
CA PRO A 132 -14.38 -21.04 -11.78
C PRO A 132 -15.39 -21.07 -10.63
N TYR A 133 -14.91 -20.96 -9.39
CA TYR A 133 -15.78 -20.84 -8.21
C TYR A 133 -16.42 -19.46 -8.13
N ILE A 134 -15.65 -18.42 -8.40
CA ILE A 134 -16.10 -17.01 -8.36
C ILE A 134 -17.23 -16.78 -9.37
N ASP A 135 -17.11 -17.30 -10.58
CA ASP A 135 -18.13 -17.14 -11.61
C ASP A 135 -19.45 -17.82 -11.22
N ARG A 136 -19.39 -19.01 -10.60
CA ARG A 136 -20.57 -19.70 -10.03
C ARG A 136 -21.16 -18.90 -8.85
N MET A 137 -20.33 -18.32 -7.99
CA MET A 137 -20.80 -17.44 -6.90
C MET A 137 -21.52 -16.20 -7.43
N ARG A 138 -21.06 -15.62 -8.56
CA ARG A 138 -21.69 -14.44 -9.20
C ARG A 138 -23.09 -14.72 -9.74
N VAL A 139 -23.37 -15.93 -10.15
CA VAL A 139 -24.73 -16.34 -10.56
C VAL A 139 -25.59 -16.82 -9.38
N GLY A 140 -25.08 -16.72 -8.14
CA GLY A 140 -25.83 -16.95 -6.91
C GLY A 140 -25.64 -18.33 -6.27
N GLU A 141 -24.74 -19.15 -6.78
CA GLU A 141 -24.42 -20.44 -6.16
C GLU A 141 -23.71 -20.25 -4.81
N ARG A 142 -24.08 -21.10 -3.86
CA ARG A 142 -23.61 -21.03 -2.45
C ARG A 142 -22.69 -22.18 -2.12
N ASN A 143 -22.05 -22.06 -0.97
CA ASN A 143 -21.25 -23.13 -0.38
C ASN A 143 -20.07 -23.58 -1.27
N LEU A 144 -19.49 -22.64 -2.03
CA LEU A 144 -18.34 -22.86 -2.90
C LEU A 144 -17.02 -22.58 -2.18
N LEU A 145 -16.63 -21.31 -2.06
CA LEU A 145 -15.43 -20.84 -1.32
C LEU A 145 -15.78 -20.46 0.13
N VAL A 146 -16.99 -19.93 0.34
CA VAL A 146 -17.57 -19.60 1.64
C VAL A 146 -18.99 -20.20 1.72
N PRO A 147 -19.52 -20.49 2.92
CA PRO A 147 -20.85 -21.10 3.04
C PRO A 147 -21.99 -20.15 2.68
N GLU A 148 -21.83 -18.85 2.92
CA GLU A 148 -22.83 -17.83 2.69
C GLU A 148 -22.93 -17.40 1.20
N SER A 149 -24.05 -16.78 0.83
CA SER A 149 -24.16 -16.04 -0.42
C SER A 149 -23.32 -14.77 -0.35
N VAL A 150 -22.57 -14.49 -1.41
CA VAL A 150 -21.78 -13.26 -1.53
C VAL A 150 -22.54 -12.27 -2.41
N LEU A 151 -22.91 -11.14 -1.82
CA LEU A 151 -23.63 -10.07 -2.53
C LEU A 151 -22.68 -9.12 -3.26
N TYR A 152 -21.49 -8.87 -2.72
CA TYR A 152 -20.57 -7.86 -3.22
C TYR A 152 -19.35 -8.48 -3.88
N PHE A 153 -19.03 -7.98 -5.08
CA PHE A 153 -17.80 -8.33 -5.80
C PHE A 153 -17.00 -7.08 -6.10
N GLY A 154 -15.75 -7.12 -5.70
CA GLY A 154 -14.77 -6.07 -6.00
C GLY A 154 -14.26 -6.23 -7.42
N ASN A 155 -14.39 -5.17 -8.24
CA ASN A 155 -13.73 -5.13 -9.54
C ASN A 155 -12.34 -4.52 -9.33
N SER A 156 -11.30 -5.31 -9.54
CA SER A 156 -9.93 -4.80 -9.60
C SER A 156 -9.49 -4.72 -11.07
N SER A 157 -8.89 -3.59 -11.43
CA SER A 157 -8.21 -3.46 -12.72
C SER A 157 -6.99 -4.38 -12.71
N GLY A 158 -7.18 -5.62 -13.20
CA GLY A 158 -6.12 -6.61 -13.24
C GLY A 158 -4.99 -6.16 -14.15
N SER A 159 -3.91 -5.66 -13.58
CA SER A 159 -2.65 -5.42 -14.30
C SER A 159 -1.97 -6.72 -14.75
N SER A 160 -2.42 -7.88 -14.26
CA SER A 160 -1.75 -9.17 -14.43
C SER A 160 -2.41 -10.14 -15.42
N ASN A 161 -3.57 -9.84 -16.00
CA ASN A 161 -4.28 -10.77 -16.89
C ASN A 161 -4.80 -10.08 -18.15
N HIS A 162 -3.93 -9.77 -19.09
CA HIS A 162 -4.27 -9.36 -20.47
C HIS A 162 -5.46 -8.39 -20.58
N GLY A 163 -5.61 -7.44 -19.61
CA GLY A 163 -6.68 -6.44 -19.60
C GLY A 163 -8.05 -6.93 -19.13
N LYS A 164 -8.21 -8.17 -18.65
CA LYS A 164 -9.47 -8.65 -18.09
C LYS A 164 -9.63 -8.21 -16.63
N SER A 165 -10.79 -7.65 -16.30
CA SER A 165 -11.15 -7.30 -14.93
C SER A 165 -11.27 -8.54 -14.05
N LYS A 166 -10.67 -8.52 -12.87
CA LYS A 166 -10.85 -9.56 -11.86
C LYS A 166 -12.04 -9.22 -10.96
N PHE A 167 -12.89 -10.19 -10.72
CA PHE A 167 -14.01 -10.08 -9.78
C PHE A 167 -13.68 -10.85 -8.51
N LEU A 168 -13.56 -10.15 -7.40
CA LEU A 168 -13.17 -10.74 -6.13
C LEU A 168 -14.36 -10.72 -5.16
N PRO A 169 -14.73 -11.85 -4.53
CA PRO A 169 -15.81 -11.88 -3.56
C PRO A 169 -15.46 -11.04 -2.34
N ILE A 170 -16.44 -10.28 -1.83
CA ILE A 170 -16.29 -9.49 -0.61
C ILE A 170 -17.40 -9.87 0.36
N THR A 171 -17.08 -10.70 1.33
CA THR A 171 -18.02 -11.19 2.34
C THR A 171 -18.31 -10.14 3.41
N ALA A 172 -19.41 -10.30 4.15
CA ALA A 172 -19.71 -9.45 5.29
C ALA A 172 -18.62 -9.54 6.40
N ARG A 173 -17.96 -10.70 6.52
CA ARG A 173 -16.82 -10.88 7.44
C ARG A 173 -15.63 -10.05 6.99
N GLN A 174 -15.30 -10.09 5.69
CA GLN A 174 -14.20 -9.30 5.12
C GLN A 174 -14.44 -7.80 5.28
N ILE A 175 -15.66 -7.32 5.04
CA ILE A 175 -16.04 -5.91 5.28
C ILE A 175 -15.73 -5.50 6.72
N ARG A 176 -16.14 -6.32 7.71
CA ARG A 176 -15.85 -6.02 9.13
C ARG A 176 -14.36 -5.99 9.45
N HIS A 177 -13.57 -6.91 8.88
CA HIS A 177 -12.12 -6.92 9.07
C HIS A 177 -11.46 -5.68 8.46
N GLN A 178 -11.86 -5.28 7.26
CA GLN A 178 -11.34 -4.08 6.60
C GLN A 178 -11.68 -2.80 7.37
N GLN A 179 -12.91 -2.66 7.86
CA GLN A 179 -13.32 -1.52 8.68
C GLN A 179 -12.51 -1.42 9.97
N ARG A 180 -12.28 -2.55 10.64
CA ARG A 180 -11.44 -2.59 11.85
C ARG A 180 -9.98 -2.28 11.55
N ALA A 181 -9.43 -2.80 10.45
CA ALA A 181 -8.05 -2.51 10.05
C ALA A 181 -7.84 -1.03 9.71
N GLY A 182 -8.80 -0.39 9.02
CA GLY A 182 -8.77 1.05 8.80
C GLY A 182 -8.88 1.86 10.09
N ALA A 183 -9.70 1.41 11.04
CA ALA A 183 -9.78 2.01 12.37
C ALA A 183 -8.47 1.85 13.16
N ASP A 184 -7.79 0.69 13.06
CA ASP A 184 -6.49 0.47 13.71
C ASP A 184 -5.45 1.48 13.23
N ALA A 185 -5.35 1.70 11.92
CA ALA A 185 -4.43 2.66 11.34
C ALA A 185 -4.70 4.09 11.84
N ALA A 186 -5.97 4.51 11.85
CA ALA A 186 -6.36 5.82 12.32
C ALA A 186 -6.13 6.01 13.84
N LEU A 187 -6.52 5.04 14.65
CA LEU A 187 -6.35 5.11 16.11
C LEU A 187 -4.88 5.02 16.52
N ARG A 188 -4.05 4.30 15.77
CA ARG A 188 -2.60 4.27 16.00
C ARG A 188 -1.95 5.61 15.72
N TYR A 189 -2.36 6.29 14.63
CA TYR A 189 -1.97 7.68 14.38
C TYR A 189 -2.39 8.59 15.53
N MET A 190 -3.66 8.56 15.92
CA MET A 190 -4.18 9.42 17.00
C MET A 190 -3.43 9.21 18.31
N ASN A 191 -3.11 7.96 18.65
CA ASN A 191 -2.35 7.62 19.85
C ASN A 191 -0.90 8.12 19.76
N TRP A 192 -0.26 7.99 18.59
CA TRP A 192 1.10 8.48 18.37
C TRP A 192 1.17 10.02 18.43
N ALA A 193 0.22 10.69 17.77
CA ALA A 193 0.18 12.16 17.71
C ALA A 193 -0.43 12.81 18.97
N ALA A 194 -0.97 12.01 19.90
CA ALA A 194 -1.82 12.47 21.00
C ALA A 194 -2.97 13.38 20.51
N ASP A 195 -3.50 13.08 19.31
CA ASP A 195 -4.51 13.87 18.60
C ASP A 195 -5.85 13.15 18.56
N TYR A 196 -6.59 13.25 19.65
CA TYR A 196 -7.87 12.55 19.82
C TYR A 196 -9.09 13.37 19.39
N ASP A 197 -8.89 14.59 18.92
CA ASP A 197 -9.97 15.46 18.48
C ASP A 197 -10.17 15.49 16.94
N LEU A 198 -9.59 14.53 16.24
CA LEU A 198 -9.71 14.41 14.77
C LEU A 198 -11.18 14.39 14.31
N PHE A 199 -12.07 13.73 15.06
CA PHE A 199 -13.50 13.67 14.78
C PHE A 199 -14.26 14.96 15.11
N SER A 200 -13.65 15.93 15.79
CA SER A 200 -14.26 17.25 15.99
C SER A 200 -14.17 18.14 14.74
N GLY A 201 -13.54 17.66 13.67
CA GLY A 201 -13.57 18.19 12.32
C GLY A 201 -13.97 17.12 11.32
N PHE A 202 -13.66 17.35 10.04
CA PHE A 202 -14.03 16.44 8.96
C PHE A 202 -12.82 15.68 8.40
N THR A 203 -13.08 14.45 7.97
CA THR A 203 -12.21 13.68 7.09
C THR A 203 -12.77 13.72 5.68
N LEU A 204 -11.98 14.14 4.72
CA LEU A 204 -12.37 14.23 3.32
C LEU A 204 -11.83 13.01 2.56
N GLY A 205 -12.74 12.21 1.99
CA GLY A 205 -12.40 10.97 1.29
C GLY A 205 -12.34 11.15 -0.23
N LEU A 206 -11.18 10.86 -0.81
CA LEU A 206 -10.92 10.86 -2.25
C LEU A 206 -10.97 9.44 -2.79
N PHE A 207 -12.17 8.91 -2.96
CA PHE A 207 -12.37 7.53 -3.41
C PHE A 207 -13.09 7.49 -4.77
N PRO A 208 -12.99 6.38 -5.52
CA PRO A 208 -13.75 6.15 -6.73
C PRO A 208 -15.26 6.39 -6.51
N PRO A 209 -16.05 6.66 -7.58
CA PRO A 209 -17.49 6.81 -7.46
C PRO A 209 -18.11 5.63 -6.72
N THR A 210 -19.00 5.94 -5.76
CA THR A 210 -19.69 4.91 -4.96
C THR A 210 -20.88 4.28 -5.69
N THR A 211 -20.77 4.16 -7.01
CA THR A 211 -21.74 3.47 -7.84
C THR A 211 -21.54 1.95 -7.74
N MET A 212 -22.67 1.24 -7.68
CA MET A 212 -22.69 -0.21 -7.69
C MET A 212 -23.47 -0.68 -8.90
N ARG A 213 -22.82 -1.48 -9.76
CA ARG A 213 -23.48 -2.09 -10.90
C ARG A 213 -24.12 -3.40 -10.46
N ARG A 214 -25.41 -3.56 -10.74
CA ARG A 214 -26.09 -4.83 -10.51
C ARG A 214 -25.82 -5.78 -11.68
N GLU A 215 -25.36 -6.98 -11.38
CA GLU A 215 -25.19 -8.07 -12.33
C GLU A 215 -25.93 -9.30 -11.78
N GLY A 216 -27.13 -9.55 -12.30
CA GLY A 216 -27.99 -10.58 -11.76
C GLY A 216 -28.30 -10.39 -10.27
N SER A 217 -27.90 -11.35 -9.47
CA SER A 217 -28.13 -11.36 -8.00
C SER A 217 -27.06 -10.59 -7.22
N VAL A 218 -25.96 -10.14 -7.86
CA VAL A 218 -24.83 -9.54 -7.18
C VAL A 218 -24.62 -8.06 -7.51
N LEU A 219 -23.83 -7.38 -6.68
CA LEU A 219 -23.44 -5.98 -6.83
C LEU A 219 -21.93 -5.89 -7.05
N VAL A 220 -21.54 -5.28 -8.15
CA VAL A 220 -20.13 -5.07 -8.52
C VAL A 220 -19.74 -3.61 -8.29
N THR A 221 -18.64 -3.41 -7.60
CA THR A 221 -18.09 -2.08 -7.32
C THR A 221 -16.60 -2.16 -6.99
N SER A 222 -15.91 -1.02 -6.88
CA SER A 222 -14.55 -1.01 -6.33
C SER A 222 -14.57 -1.23 -4.81
N ASN A 223 -13.53 -1.88 -4.28
CA ASN A 223 -13.45 -2.11 -2.83
C ASN A 223 -13.46 -0.80 -2.00
N PRO A 224 -12.73 0.28 -2.35
CA PRO A 224 -12.81 1.54 -1.64
C PRO A 224 -14.23 2.15 -1.64
N ALA A 225 -14.94 2.09 -2.78
CA ALA A 225 -16.32 2.58 -2.87
C ALA A 225 -17.28 1.78 -1.97
N LEU A 226 -17.09 0.45 -1.89
CA LEU A 226 -17.86 -0.39 -0.97
C LEU A 226 -17.60 -0.01 0.48
N MET A 227 -16.33 0.19 0.87
CA MET A 227 -15.99 0.61 2.24
C MET A 227 -16.62 1.94 2.61
N MET A 228 -16.62 2.91 1.70
CA MET A 228 -17.30 4.20 1.90
C MET A 228 -18.81 4.03 2.09
N THR A 229 -19.46 3.17 1.29
CA THR A 229 -20.90 2.91 1.39
C THR A 229 -21.24 2.17 2.69
N LYS A 230 -20.38 1.26 3.14
CA LYS A 230 -20.57 0.43 4.35
C LYS A 230 -20.00 1.05 5.61
N MET A 231 -19.55 2.29 5.55
CA MET A 231 -18.99 3.01 6.71
C MET A 231 -19.92 2.95 7.93
N PRO A 232 -19.37 2.76 9.13
CA PRO A 232 -20.15 2.77 10.38
C PRO A 232 -20.98 4.05 10.52
N ARG A 233 -22.19 3.93 11.06
CA ARG A 233 -23.13 5.06 11.16
C ARG A 233 -22.56 6.26 11.91
N PHE A 234 -21.77 6.00 12.96
CA PHE A 234 -21.19 7.06 13.79
C PHE A 234 -20.06 7.84 13.09
N THR A 235 -19.39 7.29 12.07
CA THR A 235 -18.35 8.00 11.33
C THR A 235 -18.90 8.82 10.17
N ARG A 236 -20.11 8.51 9.67
CA ARG A 236 -20.71 9.18 8.51
C ARG A 236 -20.84 10.69 8.64
N PRO A 237 -21.24 11.25 9.81
CA PRO A 237 -21.40 12.71 9.95
C PRO A 237 -20.12 13.50 9.81
N VAL A 238 -18.94 12.87 10.00
CA VAL A 238 -17.63 13.53 9.93
C VAL A 238 -16.85 13.17 8.66
N TYR A 239 -17.49 12.39 7.76
CA TYR A 239 -16.83 11.95 6.51
C TYR A 239 -17.42 12.65 5.29
N LEU A 240 -16.65 13.52 4.67
CA LEU A 240 -16.95 14.19 3.41
C LEU A 240 -16.34 13.42 2.21
N PRO A 241 -16.81 13.62 1.00
CA PRO A 241 -18.00 14.37 0.61
C PRO A 241 -19.31 13.60 0.88
N GLU A 242 -20.44 14.28 0.78
CA GLU A 242 -21.76 13.65 0.83
C GLU A 242 -22.04 12.79 -0.42
N GLN A 243 -23.13 11.99 -0.35
CA GLN A 243 -23.45 10.98 -1.37
C GLN A 243 -23.60 11.53 -2.78
N SER A 244 -24.18 12.73 -2.95
CA SER A 244 -24.34 13.39 -4.24
C SER A 244 -23.01 13.63 -4.96
N VAL A 245 -21.98 14.01 -4.20
CA VAL A 245 -20.62 14.23 -4.73
C VAL A 245 -19.86 12.92 -4.89
N ARG A 246 -20.08 11.95 -3.99
CA ARG A 246 -19.44 10.61 -4.09
C ARG A 246 -19.77 9.88 -5.38
N THR A 247 -20.93 10.13 -5.98
CA THR A 247 -21.40 9.46 -7.19
C THR A 247 -20.95 10.12 -8.49
N ILE A 248 -20.34 11.30 -8.46
CA ILE A 248 -19.83 11.98 -9.66
C ILE A 248 -18.82 11.06 -10.36
N PRO A 249 -19.05 10.66 -11.61
CA PRO A 249 -18.21 9.70 -12.30
C PRO A 249 -16.90 10.32 -12.82
N ASN A 250 -16.95 11.57 -13.28
CA ASN A 250 -15.75 12.29 -13.72
C ASN A 250 -14.94 12.74 -12.49
N TYR A 251 -13.71 12.24 -12.39
CA TYR A 251 -12.90 12.46 -11.20
C TYR A 251 -12.40 13.90 -11.08
N ASP A 252 -12.07 14.54 -12.20
CA ASP A 252 -11.63 15.93 -12.22
C ASP A 252 -12.74 16.90 -11.82
N GLU A 253 -13.94 16.69 -12.37
CA GLU A 253 -15.16 17.41 -11.96
C GLU A 253 -15.43 17.20 -10.46
N LYS A 254 -15.34 15.96 -10.00
CA LYS A 254 -15.53 15.61 -8.59
C LYS A 254 -14.55 16.36 -7.68
N LEU A 255 -13.27 16.40 -8.03
CA LEU A 255 -12.27 17.16 -7.27
C LEU A 255 -12.57 18.65 -7.27
N GLY A 256 -13.03 19.20 -8.40
CA GLY A 256 -13.46 20.60 -8.50
C GLY A 256 -14.63 20.92 -7.57
N VAL A 257 -15.67 20.07 -7.60
CA VAL A 257 -16.83 20.20 -6.69
C VAL A 257 -16.42 20.08 -5.23
N ILE A 258 -15.53 19.14 -4.90
CA ILE A 258 -15.00 18.99 -3.54
C ILE A 258 -14.24 20.24 -3.12
N ALA A 259 -13.34 20.72 -3.95
CA ALA A 259 -12.53 21.90 -3.67
C ALA A 259 -13.39 23.14 -3.41
N ASP A 260 -14.40 23.38 -4.25
CA ASP A 260 -15.27 24.54 -4.08
C ASP A 260 -16.20 24.42 -2.87
N ARG A 261 -16.86 23.27 -2.69
CA ARG A 261 -17.90 23.08 -1.68
C ARG A 261 -17.38 23.07 -0.24
N TYR A 262 -16.16 22.56 -0.01
CA TYR A 262 -15.63 22.34 1.34
C TYR A 262 -14.54 23.32 1.76
N LEU A 263 -14.40 24.48 1.08
CA LEU A 263 -13.41 25.51 1.44
C LEU A 263 -13.56 26.03 2.88
N ASP A 264 -14.79 26.08 3.38
CA ASP A 264 -15.11 26.65 4.68
C ASP A 264 -15.38 25.58 5.76
N HIS A 265 -14.99 24.32 5.49
CA HIS A 265 -15.15 23.24 6.45
C HIS A 265 -13.86 23.05 7.26
N ASP A 266 -14.02 22.63 8.53
CA ASP A 266 -12.90 22.25 9.39
C ASP A 266 -12.36 20.88 8.97
N VAL A 267 -11.66 20.83 7.83
CA VAL A 267 -11.03 19.61 7.32
C VAL A 267 -9.75 19.35 8.11
N ARG A 268 -9.69 18.21 8.79
CA ARG A 268 -8.56 17.79 9.64
C ARG A 268 -7.77 16.64 9.04
N ALA A 269 -8.41 15.84 8.19
CA ALA A 269 -7.80 14.73 7.50
C ALA A 269 -8.26 14.62 6.06
N VAL A 270 -7.40 14.10 5.19
CA VAL A 270 -7.77 13.67 3.84
C VAL A 270 -7.39 12.20 3.69
N ALA A 271 -8.28 11.38 3.11
CA ALA A 271 -8.07 9.96 2.89
C ALA A 271 -8.23 9.60 1.42
N GLY A 272 -7.32 8.80 0.87
CA GLY A 272 -7.39 8.40 -0.54
C GLY A 272 -6.08 7.86 -1.08
N THR A 273 -5.94 7.81 -2.40
CA THR A 273 -4.67 7.46 -3.03
C THR A 273 -3.72 8.67 -2.98
N THR A 274 -2.48 8.46 -2.56
CA THR A 274 -1.51 9.52 -2.26
C THR A 274 -1.30 10.52 -3.40
N CYS A 275 -1.24 10.07 -4.65
CA CYS A 275 -1.08 10.96 -5.82
C CYS A 275 -2.26 11.92 -6.04
N TRP A 276 -3.42 11.66 -5.49
CA TRP A 276 -4.59 12.53 -5.66
C TRP A 276 -4.66 13.67 -4.66
N PHE A 277 -3.87 13.61 -3.61
CA PHE A 277 -3.79 14.73 -2.64
C PHE A 277 -3.25 15.99 -3.31
N THR A 278 -2.22 15.86 -4.15
CA THR A 278 -1.65 17.02 -4.86
C THR A 278 -2.67 17.68 -5.76
N LEU A 279 -3.39 16.90 -6.58
CA LEU A 279 -4.44 17.40 -7.47
C LEU A 279 -5.58 18.10 -6.72
N LEU A 280 -6.00 17.52 -5.57
CA LEU A 280 -7.01 18.18 -4.72
C LEU A 280 -6.49 19.51 -4.19
N PHE A 281 -5.27 19.56 -3.67
CA PHE A 281 -4.71 20.75 -3.03
C PHE A 281 -4.54 21.90 -4.03
N GLU A 282 -4.11 21.61 -5.24
CA GLU A 282 -4.08 22.62 -6.33
C GLU A 282 -5.46 23.19 -6.61
N LYS A 283 -6.49 22.34 -6.71
CA LYS A 283 -7.86 22.78 -6.94
C LYS A 283 -8.42 23.59 -5.76
N VAL A 284 -8.09 23.23 -4.52
CA VAL A 284 -8.48 23.98 -3.32
C VAL A 284 -7.88 25.38 -3.32
N LEU A 285 -6.60 25.50 -3.67
CA LEU A 285 -5.95 26.80 -3.78
C LEU A 285 -6.56 27.64 -4.91
N ALA A 286 -6.82 27.04 -6.07
CA ALA A 286 -7.46 27.71 -7.20
C ALA A 286 -8.87 28.19 -6.84
N ALA A 287 -9.71 27.35 -6.23
CA ALA A 287 -11.06 27.70 -5.79
C ALA A 287 -11.06 28.82 -4.73
N ALA A 288 -10.12 28.76 -3.78
CA ALA A 288 -9.98 29.82 -2.77
C ALA A 288 -9.61 31.17 -3.39
N ARG A 289 -8.67 31.17 -4.34
CA ARG A 289 -8.26 32.38 -5.06
C ARG A 289 -9.38 32.94 -5.94
N ALA A 290 -10.13 32.06 -6.61
CA ALA A 290 -11.31 32.46 -7.38
C ALA A 290 -12.40 33.16 -6.53
N ARG A 291 -12.47 32.85 -5.23
CA ARG A 291 -13.31 33.55 -4.25
C ARG A 291 -12.64 34.77 -3.62
N GLY A 292 -11.59 35.29 -4.23
CA GLY A 292 -10.89 36.52 -3.79
C GLY A 292 -10.00 36.33 -2.55
N ARG A 293 -9.68 35.07 -2.16
CA ARG A 293 -8.78 34.80 -1.01
C ARG A 293 -7.32 34.86 -1.47
N ASN A 294 -6.53 35.68 -0.80
CA ASN A 294 -5.08 35.69 -1.03
C ASN A 294 -4.40 34.57 -0.21
N VAL A 295 -4.41 33.35 -0.75
CA VAL A 295 -3.84 32.18 -0.10
C VAL A 295 -2.66 31.60 -0.89
N ARG A 296 -1.62 31.17 -0.16
CA ARG A 296 -0.42 30.55 -0.74
C ARG A 296 -0.38 29.05 -0.49
N SER A 297 -0.97 28.58 0.62
CA SER A 297 -0.95 27.19 1.03
C SER A 297 -2.32 26.70 1.48
N VAL A 298 -2.51 25.37 1.44
CA VAL A 298 -3.75 24.72 1.87
C VAL A 298 -4.00 24.92 3.37
N SER A 299 -2.97 25.06 4.18
CA SER A 299 -3.11 25.37 5.61
C SER A 299 -3.74 26.76 5.87
N GLU A 300 -3.73 27.67 4.89
CA GLU A 300 -4.44 28.93 4.98
C GLU A 300 -5.93 28.79 4.66
N VAL A 301 -6.31 27.70 3.98
CA VAL A 301 -7.71 27.32 3.71
C VAL A 301 -8.23 26.40 4.79
N TRP A 302 -7.49 25.33 5.10
CA TRP A 302 -7.80 24.32 6.11
C TRP A 302 -6.74 24.33 7.23
N PRO A 303 -6.83 25.24 8.19
CA PRO A 303 -5.78 25.47 9.19
C PRO A 303 -5.58 24.26 10.12
N ASN A 304 -6.59 23.42 10.26
CA ASN A 304 -6.55 22.22 11.10
C ASN A 304 -6.21 20.93 10.34
N LEU A 305 -5.88 21.01 9.05
CA LEU A 305 -5.42 19.83 8.29
C LEU A 305 -4.06 19.37 8.82
N ARG A 306 -3.95 18.11 9.24
CA ARG A 306 -2.75 17.59 9.92
C ARG A 306 -2.37 16.18 9.54
N VAL A 307 -3.28 15.41 8.95
CA VAL A 307 -3.00 14.02 8.57
C VAL A 307 -3.61 13.65 7.22
N LEU A 308 -2.85 12.87 6.46
CA LEU A 308 -3.26 12.25 5.22
C LEU A 308 -3.24 10.73 5.41
N PHE A 309 -4.35 10.05 5.10
CA PHE A 309 -4.44 8.60 5.07
C PHE A 309 -4.26 8.14 3.63
N GLY A 310 -3.04 7.74 3.28
CA GLY A 310 -2.61 7.41 1.94
C GLY A 310 -2.52 5.91 1.68
N GLY A 311 -2.14 5.59 0.46
CA GLY A 311 -1.85 4.23 0.02
C GLY A 311 -1.95 4.09 -1.50
N GLY A 312 -1.66 2.89 -1.97
CA GLY A 312 -1.82 2.52 -3.37
C GLY A 312 -0.72 3.00 -4.32
N VAL A 313 0.13 3.93 -3.91
CA VAL A 313 1.38 4.33 -4.56
C VAL A 313 2.40 4.71 -3.49
N ALA A 314 3.69 4.57 -3.77
CA ALA A 314 4.73 5.01 -2.85
C ALA A 314 4.62 6.53 -2.59
N ALA A 315 4.71 6.93 -1.33
CA ALA A 315 4.53 8.31 -0.91
C ALA A 315 5.72 9.23 -1.22
N GLY A 316 6.93 8.65 -1.31
CA GLY A 316 8.19 9.38 -1.42
C GLY A 316 8.21 10.50 -2.46
N PRO A 317 7.86 10.24 -3.74
CA PRO A 317 7.86 11.25 -4.80
C PRO A 317 6.85 12.39 -4.60
N TYR A 318 5.76 12.13 -3.88
CA TYR A 318 4.68 13.12 -3.68
C TYR A 318 4.83 13.96 -2.42
N LEU A 319 5.57 13.45 -1.43
CA LEU A 319 5.66 14.09 -0.12
C LEU A 319 6.26 15.51 -0.15
N PRO A 320 7.30 15.82 -0.95
CA PRO A 320 7.80 17.20 -1.10
C PRO A 320 6.71 18.15 -1.63
N VAL A 321 6.01 17.76 -2.69
CA VAL A 321 4.92 18.56 -3.30
C VAL A 321 3.76 18.74 -2.31
N ILE A 322 3.38 17.70 -1.60
CA ILE A 322 2.34 17.75 -0.55
C ILE A 322 2.74 18.76 0.54
N ARG A 323 3.99 18.74 1.01
CA ARG A 323 4.49 19.68 2.02
C ARG A 323 4.47 21.12 1.53
N GLU A 324 4.89 21.34 0.30
CA GLU A 324 4.85 22.66 -0.32
C GLU A 324 3.42 23.18 -0.46
N LEU A 325 2.52 22.42 -1.09
CA LEU A 325 1.12 22.81 -1.28
C LEU A 325 0.39 23.04 0.05
N THR A 326 0.68 22.23 1.05
CA THR A 326 0.09 22.39 2.38
C THR A 326 0.74 23.51 3.19
N GLY A 327 1.97 23.91 2.87
CA GLY A 327 2.77 24.83 3.68
C GLY A 327 3.15 24.23 5.04
N ARG A 328 3.17 22.88 5.16
CA ARG A 328 3.42 22.15 6.41
C ARG A 328 4.47 21.09 6.23
N ALA A 329 5.62 21.30 6.83
CA ALA A 329 6.69 20.29 6.88
C ALA A 329 6.32 19.08 7.77
N ASP A 330 5.43 19.30 8.74
CA ASP A 330 5.01 18.36 9.80
C ASP A 330 3.73 17.57 9.46
N ILE A 331 3.17 17.73 8.26
CA ILE A 331 1.96 16.98 7.89
C ILE A 331 2.22 15.47 7.97
N ALA A 332 1.39 14.77 8.75
CA ALA A 332 1.51 13.34 8.91
C ALA A 332 0.95 12.59 7.70
N LEU A 333 1.66 11.56 7.26
CA LEU A 333 1.17 10.63 6.25
C LEU A 333 1.10 9.22 6.85
N VAL A 334 -0.12 8.70 6.96
CA VAL A 334 -0.40 7.31 7.32
C VAL A 334 -0.45 6.52 6.02
N ASP A 335 0.64 5.87 5.68
CA ASP A 335 0.66 4.98 4.52
C ASP A 335 0.09 3.61 4.86
N THR A 336 -0.63 2.99 3.91
CA THR A 336 -1.25 1.68 4.09
C THR A 336 -0.96 0.77 2.91
N TYR A 337 -0.61 -0.48 3.21
CA TYR A 337 -0.57 -1.54 2.22
C TYR A 337 -1.91 -2.30 2.23
N ASN A 338 -2.63 -2.23 1.12
CA ASN A 338 -3.95 -2.83 1.01
C ASN A 338 -4.19 -3.46 -0.36
N ALA A 339 -5.05 -4.49 -0.38
CA ALA A 339 -5.48 -5.16 -1.60
C ALA A 339 -6.97 -5.52 -1.53
N THR A 340 -7.61 -5.65 -2.70
CA THR A 340 -9.04 -6.02 -2.80
C THR A 340 -9.30 -7.41 -2.21
N GLU A 341 -8.33 -8.29 -2.29
CA GLU A 341 -8.33 -9.68 -1.84
C GLU A 341 -8.57 -9.84 -0.34
N GLY A 342 -8.04 -8.93 0.49
CA GLY A 342 -8.09 -9.07 1.95
C GLY A 342 -8.23 -7.77 2.73
N GLY A 343 -8.07 -6.62 2.11
CA GLY A 343 -8.16 -5.31 2.77
C GLY A 343 -6.81 -4.75 3.17
N VAL A 344 -6.70 -4.15 4.36
CA VAL A 344 -5.48 -3.53 4.86
C VAL A 344 -4.61 -4.58 5.56
N TYR A 345 -3.40 -4.76 5.09
CA TYR A 345 -2.45 -5.75 5.60
C TYR A 345 -1.39 -5.15 6.51
N ALA A 346 -1.02 -3.90 6.26
CA ALA A 346 -0.03 -3.17 7.03
C ALA A 346 -0.31 -1.67 7.01
N SER A 347 0.23 -0.95 7.98
CA SER A 347 0.11 0.51 8.10
C SER A 347 1.33 1.12 8.75
N SER A 348 1.59 2.39 8.46
CA SER A 348 2.59 3.19 9.17
C SER A 348 2.34 3.18 10.68
N ASP A 349 3.41 3.16 11.46
CA ASP A 349 3.35 3.26 12.93
C ASP A 349 4.21 4.42 13.47
N PHE A 350 4.79 5.22 12.59
CA PHE A 350 5.56 6.44 12.87
C PHE A 350 6.86 6.24 13.67
N LEU A 351 7.33 5.00 13.80
CA LEU A 351 8.65 4.73 14.32
C LEU A 351 9.71 4.91 13.22
N SER A 352 10.93 5.22 13.61
CA SER A 352 12.07 5.41 12.69
C SER A 352 12.57 4.10 12.06
N VAL A 353 11.79 3.05 12.11
CA VAL A 353 12.12 1.73 11.53
C VAL A 353 11.46 1.59 10.17
N PRO A 354 12.19 1.21 9.11
CA PRO A 354 11.64 1.04 7.77
C PRO A 354 10.50 0.01 7.72
N GLY A 355 9.55 0.25 6.83
CA GLY A 355 8.43 -0.64 6.56
C GLY A 355 7.17 -0.32 7.37
N MET A 356 6.06 -0.84 6.87
CA MET A 356 4.74 -0.73 7.50
C MET A 356 4.50 -1.90 8.45
N LEU A 357 3.98 -1.62 9.62
CA LEU A 357 3.67 -2.62 10.64
C LEU A 357 2.50 -3.51 10.20
N MET A 358 2.70 -4.83 10.22
CA MET A 358 1.68 -5.80 9.83
C MET A 358 0.47 -5.82 10.77
N LEU A 359 -0.71 -6.14 10.23
CA LEU A 359 -1.97 -6.33 10.98
C LEU A 359 -2.36 -7.83 11.05
N PRO A 360 -1.71 -8.66 11.85
CA PRO A 360 -1.88 -10.11 11.85
C PRO A 360 -3.23 -10.59 12.39
N HIS A 361 -4.01 -9.71 13.04
CA HIS A 361 -5.26 -10.02 13.76
C HIS A 361 -6.52 -9.57 13.01
N ARG A 362 -6.40 -9.24 11.71
CA ARG A 362 -7.52 -8.70 10.91
C ARG A 362 -8.05 -9.64 9.84
N GLY A 363 -8.14 -10.93 10.18
CA GLY A 363 -8.84 -11.92 9.37
C GLY A 363 -8.11 -12.33 8.09
N THR A 364 -6.81 -12.11 8.04
CA THR A 364 -5.93 -12.58 6.97
C THR A 364 -4.80 -13.41 7.59
N PHE A 365 -4.63 -14.62 7.07
CA PHE A 365 -3.47 -15.44 7.34
C PHE A 365 -2.45 -15.21 6.24
N PHE A 366 -1.19 -14.96 6.63
CA PHE A 366 -0.12 -14.58 5.72
C PHE A 366 0.91 -15.68 5.58
N GLU A 367 1.26 -15.96 4.33
CA GLU A 367 2.36 -16.83 3.93
C GLU A 367 3.23 -16.11 2.90
N PHE A 368 4.46 -16.56 2.78
CA PHE A 368 5.47 -15.94 1.93
C PHE A 368 6.27 -17.02 1.22
N VAL A 369 6.48 -16.86 -0.08
CA VAL A 369 7.36 -17.73 -0.87
C VAL A 369 8.56 -16.88 -1.28
N ARG A 370 9.78 -17.37 -1.05
CA ARG A 370 10.98 -16.65 -1.51
C ARG A 370 10.90 -16.45 -3.01
N LEU A 371 11.26 -15.26 -3.46
CA LEU A 371 11.14 -14.93 -4.88
C LEU A 371 11.99 -15.88 -5.75
N GLU A 372 13.15 -16.28 -5.26
CA GLU A 372 14.06 -17.25 -5.89
C GLU A 372 13.48 -18.66 -6.03
N ASP A 373 12.60 -19.08 -5.11
CA ASP A 373 11.98 -20.42 -5.08
C ASP A 373 10.62 -20.43 -5.80
N ARG A 374 10.13 -19.28 -6.23
CA ARG A 374 8.79 -19.15 -6.80
C ARG A 374 8.66 -19.99 -8.10
N GLY A 375 7.59 -20.78 -8.17
CA GLY A 375 7.32 -21.68 -9.29
C GLY A 375 8.07 -23.01 -9.21
N ALA A 376 8.98 -23.19 -8.26
CA ALA A 376 9.62 -24.49 -8.05
C ALA A 376 8.63 -25.48 -7.41
N PRO A 377 8.61 -26.75 -7.85
CA PRO A 377 7.82 -27.79 -7.21
C PRO A 377 8.21 -27.92 -5.73
N GLY A 378 7.23 -27.79 -4.83
CA GLY A 378 7.46 -27.91 -3.38
C GLY A 378 8.13 -26.68 -2.75
N ALA A 379 8.09 -25.51 -3.38
CA ALA A 379 8.57 -24.25 -2.82
C ALA A 379 8.06 -24.05 -1.38
N THR A 380 8.96 -23.69 -0.48
CA THR A 380 8.62 -23.51 0.94
C THR A 380 7.72 -22.29 1.12
N ARG A 381 6.62 -22.47 1.85
CA ARG A 381 5.70 -21.40 2.26
C ARG A 381 6.00 -21.02 3.70
N TYR A 382 6.60 -19.86 3.86
CA TYR A 382 6.98 -19.32 5.16
C TYR A 382 5.78 -18.60 5.79
N PRO A 383 5.29 -19.02 6.97
CA PRO A 383 4.29 -18.22 7.69
C PRO A 383 4.95 -16.94 8.23
N LEU A 384 4.13 -15.93 8.58
CA LEU A 384 4.59 -14.59 8.97
C LEU A 384 5.62 -14.59 10.12
N TRP A 385 5.59 -15.59 10.99
CA TRP A 385 6.55 -15.74 12.12
C TRP A 385 7.87 -16.44 11.74
N ALA A 386 8.03 -16.86 10.47
CA ALA A 386 9.22 -17.58 10.00
C ALA A 386 9.91 -16.87 8.82
N VAL A 387 9.53 -15.64 8.54
CA VAL A 387 10.17 -14.83 7.50
C VAL A 387 11.52 -14.31 7.95
N GLU A 388 12.39 -14.05 6.99
CA GLU A 388 13.73 -13.49 7.21
C GLU A 388 13.76 -12.02 6.80
N ARG A 389 14.63 -11.26 7.46
CA ARG A 389 14.87 -9.87 7.13
C ARG A 389 15.58 -9.73 5.78
N ASP A 390 15.28 -8.63 5.08
CA ASP A 390 15.95 -8.18 3.86
C ASP A 390 15.86 -9.14 2.65
N ARG A 391 15.04 -10.20 2.73
CA ARG A 391 14.77 -11.09 1.61
C ARG A 391 13.48 -10.70 0.87
N PRO A 392 13.46 -10.79 -0.47
CA PRO A 392 12.26 -10.59 -1.26
C PRO A 392 11.38 -11.84 -1.24
N TYR A 393 10.08 -11.63 -1.05
CA TYR A 393 9.06 -12.68 -1.03
C TYR A 393 7.89 -12.31 -1.93
N SER A 394 7.30 -13.33 -2.58
CA SER A 394 5.93 -13.26 -3.07
C SER A 394 4.97 -13.47 -1.89
N ILE A 395 4.01 -12.57 -1.72
CA ILE A 395 3.02 -12.67 -0.65
C ILE A 395 1.85 -13.56 -1.07
N VAL A 396 1.49 -14.48 -0.18
CA VAL A 396 0.36 -15.40 -0.32
C VAL A 396 -0.60 -15.18 0.85
N VAL A 397 -1.90 -15.10 0.59
CA VAL A 397 -2.90 -14.79 1.62
C VAL A 397 -4.02 -15.81 1.66
N THR A 398 -4.53 -16.05 2.87
CA THR A 398 -5.80 -16.74 3.10
C THR A 398 -6.73 -15.77 3.82
N THR A 399 -7.91 -15.50 3.24
CA THR A 399 -8.76 -14.38 3.66
C THR A 399 -10.21 -14.79 3.97
N ALA A 400 -10.91 -13.93 4.68
CA ALA A 400 -12.33 -14.12 5.00
C ALA A 400 -13.25 -13.99 3.77
N SER A 401 -12.72 -13.67 2.60
CA SER A 401 -13.42 -13.64 1.32
C SER A 401 -13.46 -14.99 0.59
N GLY A 402 -12.80 -16.02 1.14
CA GLY A 402 -12.74 -17.35 0.54
C GLY A 402 -11.59 -17.56 -0.43
N LEU A 403 -10.56 -16.74 -0.35
CA LEU A 403 -9.29 -16.96 -1.04
C LEU A 403 -8.34 -17.72 -0.10
N TYR A 404 -7.86 -18.89 -0.53
CA TYR A 404 -7.02 -19.78 0.29
C TYR A 404 -5.70 -20.00 -0.39
N ALA A 405 -4.60 -19.67 0.30
CA ALA A 405 -3.26 -19.69 -0.27
C ALA A 405 -3.17 -18.95 -1.62
N TYR A 406 -3.81 -17.78 -1.68
CA TYR A 406 -3.90 -16.97 -2.90
C TYR A 406 -2.64 -16.10 -3.05
N GLU A 407 -1.92 -16.25 -4.16
CA GLU A 407 -0.78 -15.43 -4.50
C GLU A 407 -1.26 -14.08 -5.04
N LEU A 408 -0.91 -12.98 -4.35
CA LEU A 408 -1.32 -11.63 -4.74
C LEU A 408 -0.61 -11.14 -6.00
N GLY A 409 0.57 -11.68 -6.27
CA GLY A 409 1.47 -11.18 -7.31
C GLY A 409 2.28 -9.95 -6.88
N ASP A 410 2.24 -9.60 -5.61
CA ASP A 410 3.05 -8.53 -5.02
C ASP A 410 4.35 -9.10 -4.45
N ILE A 411 5.44 -8.36 -4.61
CA ILE A 411 6.75 -8.65 -4.04
C ILE A 411 6.94 -7.74 -2.83
N VAL A 412 7.33 -8.35 -1.72
CA VAL A 412 7.54 -7.65 -0.45
C VAL A 412 8.86 -8.04 0.19
N ARG A 413 9.35 -7.19 1.08
CA ARG A 413 10.55 -7.44 1.90
C ARG A 413 10.25 -7.04 3.33
N PHE A 414 10.93 -7.65 4.29
CA PHE A 414 10.82 -7.29 5.70
C PHE A 414 12.01 -6.45 6.16
N GLY A 415 11.76 -5.21 6.55
CA GLY A 415 12.75 -4.36 7.22
C GLY A 415 12.95 -4.73 8.69
N SER A 416 11.95 -5.39 9.30
CA SER A 416 11.99 -5.97 10.63
C SER A 416 11.09 -7.21 10.66
N VAL A 417 11.45 -8.20 11.47
CA VAL A 417 10.66 -9.44 11.67
C VAL A 417 10.03 -9.51 13.06
N ASP A 418 10.51 -8.73 13.99
CA ASP A 418 9.96 -8.59 15.35
C ASP A 418 9.96 -7.12 15.81
N PRO A 419 8.83 -6.44 15.77
CA PRO A 419 7.59 -6.83 15.09
C PRO A 419 7.75 -6.83 13.55
N PRO A 420 6.94 -7.63 12.82
CA PRO A 420 7.07 -7.73 11.38
C PRO A 420 6.64 -6.43 10.68
N ARG A 421 7.57 -5.88 9.89
CA ARG A 421 7.40 -4.67 9.09
C ARG A 421 7.67 -4.97 7.64
N ILE A 422 6.68 -4.70 6.80
CA ILE A 422 6.69 -5.02 5.39
C ILE A 422 6.99 -3.78 4.56
N GLU A 423 7.87 -3.95 3.58
CA GLU A 423 8.11 -2.99 2.51
C GLU A 423 7.58 -3.58 1.22
N PHE A 424 6.81 -2.81 0.49
CA PHE A 424 6.39 -3.17 -0.85
C PHE A 424 7.56 -2.94 -1.82
N VAL A 425 7.96 -3.99 -2.55
CA VAL A 425 9.10 -3.96 -3.48
C VAL A 425 8.63 -3.83 -4.92
N GLY A 426 7.49 -4.45 -5.27
CA GLY A 426 6.96 -4.38 -6.63
C GLY A 426 5.89 -5.41 -6.91
N ARG A 427 5.61 -5.62 -8.21
CA ARG A 427 4.68 -6.65 -8.69
C ARG A 427 5.36 -7.60 -9.65
N LEU A 428 5.01 -8.88 -9.56
CA LEU A 428 5.49 -9.92 -10.46
C LEU A 428 5.17 -9.64 -11.92
N SER A 429 4.02 -9.02 -12.19
CA SER A 429 3.55 -8.66 -13.53
C SER A 429 3.94 -7.25 -14.00
N GLY A 430 4.72 -6.55 -13.21
CA GLY A 430 5.07 -5.14 -13.43
C GLY A 430 6.55 -4.87 -13.19
N CYS A 431 7.42 -5.75 -13.67
CA CYS A 431 8.84 -5.49 -13.71
C CYS A 431 9.25 -5.07 -15.12
N LEU A 432 10.13 -4.09 -15.21
CA LEU A 432 10.84 -3.76 -16.42
C LEU A 432 12.09 -4.63 -16.47
N SER A 433 12.27 -5.39 -17.54
CA SER A 433 13.42 -6.27 -17.68
C SER A 433 13.76 -6.44 -19.14
N VAL A 434 14.98 -6.17 -19.51
CA VAL A 434 15.52 -6.37 -20.86
C VAL A 434 16.72 -7.30 -20.87
N THR A 435 17.39 -7.47 -19.72
CA THR A 435 18.58 -8.29 -19.54
C THR A 435 18.52 -9.12 -18.24
N GLN A 436 17.32 -9.48 -17.79
CA GLN A 436 17.00 -10.24 -16.56
C GLN A 436 17.20 -9.47 -15.22
N GLU A 437 17.30 -8.14 -15.27
CA GLU A 437 17.46 -7.28 -14.09
C GLU A 437 16.19 -7.15 -13.26
N LEU A 438 15.00 -7.43 -13.82
CA LEU A 438 13.70 -7.43 -13.16
C LEU A 438 13.46 -6.18 -12.27
N THR A 439 13.68 -5.00 -12.84
CA THR A 439 13.49 -3.74 -12.12
C THR A 439 12.01 -3.49 -11.85
N THR A 440 11.67 -3.40 -10.59
CA THR A 440 10.29 -3.21 -10.13
C THR A 440 9.89 -1.74 -10.22
N HIS A 441 8.59 -1.47 -10.27
CA HIS A 441 8.10 -0.08 -10.26
C HIS A 441 8.52 0.69 -9.00
N VAL A 442 8.69 0.02 -7.85
CA VAL A 442 9.16 0.67 -6.62
C VAL A 442 10.63 1.08 -6.71
N GLU A 443 11.46 0.28 -7.36
CA GLU A 443 12.85 0.66 -7.61
C GLU A 443 12.91 1.88 -8.54
N ILE A 444 12.03 1.95 -9.55
CA ILE A 444 11.88 3.13 -10.41
C ILE A 444 11.43 4.36 -9.60
N GLU A 445 10.42 4.22 -8.74
CA GLU A 445 9.94 5.31 -7.88
C GLU A 445 11.03 5.83 -6.94
N ARG A 446 11.83 4.93 -6.35
CA ARG A 446 12.98 5.31 -5.49
C ARG A 446 14.09 5.97 -6.29
N ALA A 447 14.36 5.51 -7.51
CA ALA A 447 15.34 6.14 -8.38
C ALA A 447 14.91 7.55 -8.82
N VAL A 448 13.62 7.75 -9.10
CA VAL A 448 13.06 9.10 -9.36
C VAL A 448 13.18 9.98 -8.13
N ALA A 449 12.84 9.48 -6.94
CA ALA A 449 12.99 10.23 -5.70
C ALA A 449 14.45 10.63 -5.44
N TYR A 450 15.40 9.75 -5.76
CA TYR A 450 16.83 10.05 -5.67
C TYR A 450 17.23 11.17 -6.64
N ALA A 451 16.76 11.11 -7.90
CA ALA A 451 17.03 12.13 -8.91
C ALA A 451 16.44 13.50 -8.54
N LEU A 452 15.21 13.52 -8.01
CA LEU A 452 14.55 14.75 -7.53
C LEU A 452 15.29 15.40 -6.36
N ALA A 453 15.89 14.58 -5.48
CA ALA A 453 16.69 15.09 -4.37
C ALA A 453 18.06 15.63 -4.84
N ALA A 454 18.69 14.99 -5.82
CA ALA A 454 19.97 15.41 -6.38
C ALA A 454 19.85 16.63 -7.30
N CYS A 455 18.75 16.75 -8.03
CA CYS A 455 18.44 17.84 -8.95
C CYS A 455 17.09 18.45 -8.52
N PRO A 456 17.08 19.53 -7.72
CA PRO A 456 15.85 20.12 -7.18
C PRO A 456 14.81 20.35 -8.26
N SER A 457 13.72 19.58 -8.21
CA SER A 457 12.64 19.58 -9.20
C SER A 457 11.41 18.89 -8.62
N MET A 458 10.25 19.08 -9.23
CA MET A 458 8.99 18.47 -8.79
C MET A 458 8.27 17.81 -9.95
N THR A 459 7.74 16.61 -9.73
CA THR A 459 7.02 15.86 -10.74
C THR A 459 5.51 15.85 -10.50
N VAL A 460 4.75 15.91 -11.59
CA VAL A 460 3.31 15.64 -11.58
C VAL A 460 3.08 14.13 -11.61
N ASP A 461 3.69 13.45 -12.61
CA ASP A 461 3.63 11.99 -12.72
C ASP A 461 4.78 11.46 -13.61
N PHE A 462 5.02 10.13 -13.55
CA PHE A 462 6.09 9.50 -14.31
C PHE A 462 5.85 8.00 -14.50
N GLY A 463 6.54 7.42 -15.50
CA GLY A 463 6.59 5.99 -15.72
C GLY A 463 7.79 5.63 -16.60
N ALA A 464 8.33 4.43 -16.42
CA ALA A 464 9.48 3.95 -17.17
C ALA A 464 9.13 2.81 -18.12
N GLY A 465 9.68 2.85 -19.32
CA GLY A 465 9.69 1.79 -20.29
C GLY A 465 11.13 1.41 -20.67
N ALA A 466 11.28 0.54 -21.65
CA ALA A 466 12.58 0.17 -22.17
C ALA A 466 12.64 0.31 -23.70
N ASP A 467 13.77 0.75 -24.21
CA ASP A 467 14.13 0.62 -25.61
C ASP A 467 15.10 -0.55 -25.75
N VAL A 468 14.70 -1.52 -26.55
CA VAL A 468 15.47 -2.74 -26.82
C VAL A 468 16.26 -2.56 -28.14
N ALA A 469 17.49 -3.06 -28.16
CA ALA A 469 18.35 -3.01 -29.33
C ALA A 469 18.51 -1.60 -29.94
N VAL A 470 18.91 -0.65 -29.08
CA VAL A 470 19.05 0.78 -29.43
C VAL A 470 20.02 0.94 -30.61
N ASP A 471 19.59 1.68 -31.65
CA ASP A 471 20.36 1.98 -32.85
C ASP A 471 20.92 0.71 -33.53
N GLY A 472 20.18 -0.41 -33.47
CA GLY A 472 20.58 -1.69 -34.05
C GLY A 472 21.71 -2.42 -33.31
N THR A 473 22.04 -1.95 -32.08
CA THR A 473 23.02 -2.62 -31.22
C THR A 473 22.35 -3.70 -30.36
N ALA A 474 23.14 -4.57 -29.74
CA ALA A 474 22.63 -5.53 -28.75
C ALA A 474 22.32 -4.88 -27.38
N LYS A 475 22.52 -3.56 -27.21
CA LYS A 475 22.33 -2.84 -25.97
C LYS A 475 20.91 -2.25 -25.86
N SER A 476 20.39 -2.21 -24.67
CA SER A 476 19.07 -1.65 -24.35
C SER A 476 19.20 -0.49 -23.37
N ARG A 477 18.15 0.29 -23.18
CA ARG A 477 18.12 1.35 -22.16
C ARG A 477 16.74 1.47 -21.53
N TYR A 478 16.68 2.02 -20.34
CA TYR A 478 15.42 2.46 -19.76
C TYR A 478 15.08 3.87 -20.24
N VAL A 479 13.78 4.12 -20.42
CA VAL A 479 13.24 5.41 -20.83
C VAL A 479 12.26 5.87 -19.75
N LEU A 480 12.55 6.98 -19.09
CA LEU A 480 11.66 7.59 -18.11
C LEU A 480 10.84 8.71 -18.78
N PHE A 481 9.55 8.50 -18.89
CA PHE A 481 8.58 9.55 -19.25
C PHE A 481 8.17 10.27 -17.98
N VAL A 482 8.34 11.59 -17.93
CA VAL A 482 8.09 12.37 -16.72
C VAL A 482 7.45 13.70 -17.06
N GLU A 483 6.36 14.05 -16.36
CA GLU A 483 5.79 15.38 -16.34
C GLU A 483 6.29 16.12 -15.12
N PHE A 484 6.96 17.24 -15.34
CA PHE A 484 7.37 18.13 -14.25
C PHE A 484 6.28 19.17 -13.99
N GLN A 485 6.19 19.61 -12.75
CA GLN A 485 5.33 20.73 -12.38
C GLN A 485 5.81 21.99 -13.10
N ALA A 486 4.87 22.87 -13.47
CA ALA A 486 5.19 24.09 -14.20
C ALA A 486 6.19 24.96 -13.44
N GLY A 487 7.32 25.28 -14.07
CA GLY A 487 8.40 26.06 -13.45
C GLY A 487 9.31 25.30 -12.48
N ALA A 488 9.08 24.00 -12.28
CA ALA A 488 9.85 23.17 -11.36
C ALA A 488 10.56 21.99 -12.06
N ALA A 489 10.85 22.11 -13.34
CA ALA A 489 11.72 21.16 -14.05
C ALA A 489 13.18 21.35 -13.62
N PRO A 490 14.02 20.28 -13.68
CA PRO A 490 15.43 20.41 -13.37
C PRO A 490 16.12 21.38 -14.33
N SER A 491 17.02 22.20 -13.81
CA SER A 491 17.83 23.14 -14.61
C SER A 491 18.80 22.43 -15.56
N ASP A 492 19.24 21.24 -15.19
CA ASP A 492 20.10 20.36 -16.01
C ASP A 492 19.45 18.97 -16.13
N MET A 493 18.86 18.69 -17.30
CA MET A 493 18.22 17.41 -17.59
C MET A 493 19.21 16.26 -17.72
N ARG A 494 20.48 16.54 -18.10
CA ARG A 494 21.52 15.51 -18.17
C ARG A 494 21.94 15.08 -16.78
N ALA A 495 22.10 16.03 -15.86
CA ALA A 495 22.38 15.74 -14.45
C ALA A 495 21.23 14.94 -13.82
N PHE A 496 19.99 15.29 -14.12
CA PHE A 496 18.82 14.53 -13.67
C PHE A 496 18.81 13.09 -14.20
N ALA A 497 19.11 12.90 -15.49
CA ALA A 497 19.21 11.57 -16.10
C ALA A 497 20.30 10.71 -15.44
N ALA A 498 21.48 11.30 -15.20
CA ALA A 498 22.56 10.62 -14.51
C ALA A 498 22.19 10.24 -13.07
N ALA A 499 21.51 11.14 -12.35
CA ALA A 499 21.03 10.86 -10.99
C ALA A 499 19.95 9.75 -10.98
N PHE A 500 19.04 9.74 -11.93
CA PHE A 500 18.06 8.66 -12.07
C PHE A 500 18.72 7.31 -12.33
N ASP A 501 19.67 7.25 -13.27
CA ASP A 501 20.43 6.04 -13.59
C ASP A 501 21.25 5.53 -12.38
N GLU A 502 21.90 6.45 -11.64
CA GLU A 502 22.58 6.14 -10.39
C GLU A 502 21.61 5.63 -9.32
N GLY A 503 20.44 6.25 -9.22
CA GLY A 503 19.37 5.81 -8.34
C GLY A 503 18.95 4.37 -8.65
N LEU A 504 18.76 4.01 -9.91
CA LEU A 504 18.48 2.63 -10.33
C LEU A 504 19.61 1.66 -9.95
N CYS A 505 20.86 2.04 -10.20
CA CYS A 505 22.02 1.22 -9.80
C CYS A 505 22.06 0.94 -8.29
N LYS A 506 21.66 1.91 -7.48
CA LYS A 506 21.60 1.75 -6.01
C LYS A 506 20.44 0.86 -5.55
N GLN A 507 19.33 0.88 -6.28
CA GLN A 507 18.14 0.09 -5.92
C GLN A 507 18.22 -1.34 -6.44
N ASN A 508 18.75 -1.56 -7.64
CA ASN A 508 18.80 -2.84 -8.30
C ASN A 508 20.26 -3.21 -8.65
N ARG A 509 20.79 -4.21 -7.93
CA ARG A 509 22.17 -4.67 -8.10
C ARG A 509 22.44 -5.20 -9.51
N VAL A 510 21.49 -5.97 -10.09
CA VAL A 510 21.65 -6.57 -11.42
C VAL A 510 21.61 -5.47 -12.49
N TYR A 511 20.71 -4.48 -12.35
CA TYR A 511 20.73 -3.29 -13.20
C TYR A 511 22.10 -2.61 -13.15
N GLY A 512 22.64 -2.37 -11.95
CA GLY A 512 23.95 -1.74 -11.77
C GLY A 512 25.10 -2.55 -12.38
N GLU A 513 25.09 -3.87 -12.28
CA GLU A 513 26.07 -4.75 -12.93
C GLU A 513 26.00 -4.65 -14.46
N HIS A 514 24.81 -4.62 -15.05
CA HIS A 514 24.61 -4.50 -16.50
C HIS A 514 24.91 -3.09 -17.03
N ARG A 515 24.75 -2.06 -16.18
CA ARG A 515 25.14 -0.68 -16.50
C ARG A 515 26.66 -0.47 -16.46
N LYS A 516 27.36 -1.24 -15.62
CA LYS A 516 28.82 -1.08 -15.45
C LYS A 516 29.53 -1.33 -16.78
N ASN A 517 30.28 -0.32 -17.22
CA ASN A 517 30.97 -0.31 -18.52
C ASN A 517 30.01 -0.52 -19.72
N GLU A 518 28.74 -0.21 -19.56
CA GLU A 518 27.70 -0.36 -20.58
C GLU A 518 27.70 -1.76 -21.25
N VAL A 519 27.83 -2.80 -20.41
CA VAL A 519 27.92 -4.18 -20.93
C VAL A 519 26.65 -4.60 -21.68
N ALA A 520 25.47 -4.27 -21.10
CA ALA A 520 24.17 -4.63 -21.66
C ALA A 520 23.17 -3.47 -21.69
N LEU A 521 23.31 -2.52 -20.73
CA LEU A 521 22.42 -1.37 -20.59
C LEU A 521 23.17 -0.05 -20.85
N LEU A 522 22.61 0.77 -21.72
CA LEU A 522 23.01 2.17 -21.92
C LEU A 522 22.45 3.06 -20.78
N PRO A 523 22.97 4.29 -20.60
CA PRO A 523 22.38 5.27 -19.70
C PRO A 523 20.88 5.46 -19.95
N ALA A 524 20.12 5.65 -18.86
CA ALA A 524 18.69 5.90 -18.96
C ALA A 524 18.40 7.20 -19.72
N LEU A 525 17.34 7.19 -20.52
CA LEU A 525 16.86 8.34 -21.26
C LEU A 525 15.68 8.98 -20.52
N ILE A 526 15.71 10.31 -20.38
CA ILE A 526 14.59 11.07 -19.82
C ILE A 526 13.81 11.74 -20.95
N VAL A 527 12.49 11.53 -20.95
CA VAL A 527 11.55 12.12 -21.92
C VAL A 527 10.57 12.98 -21.14
N PRO A 528 10.79 14.31 -21.11
CA PRO A 528 9.85 15.21 -20.45
C PRO A 528 8.55 15.27 -21.25
N LEU A 529 7.42 15.13 -20.53
CA LEU A 529 6.08 15.32 -21.08
C LEU A 529 5.69 16.79 -20.98
N ALA A 530 4.93 17.28 -21.94
CA ALA A 530 4.34 18.60 -21.87
C ALA A 530 3.33 18.69 -20.73
N SER A 531 3.07 19.89 -20.22
CA SER A 531 2.07 20.13 -19.16
C SER A 531 0.71 19.51 -19.51
N GLY A 532 0.15 18.73 -18.60
CA GLY A 532 -1.06 17.92 -18.77
C GLY A 532 -0.85 16.67 -19.63
N GLY A 533 0.38 16.30 -20.00
CA GLY A 533 0.70 15.14 -20.83
C GLY A 533 0.33 13.82 -20.18
N ALA A 534 0.63 13.66 -18.90
CA ALA A 534 0.25 12.48 -18.14
C ALA A 534 -1.28 12.30 -18.07
N ARG A 535 -2.00 13.38 -17.90
CA ARG A 535 -3.47 13.37 -17.90
C ARG A 535 -4.04 12.98 -19.27
N ARG A 536 -3.59 13.62 -20.37
CA ARG A 536 -4.02 13.27 -21.73
C ARG A 536 -3.75 11.81 -22.07
N PHE A 537 -2.61 11.32 -21.67
CA PHE A 537 -2.27 9.90 -21.83
C PHE A 537 -3.27 8.98 -21.09
N LEU A 538 -3.60 9.30 -19.84
CA LEU A 538 -4.58 8.53 -19.05
C LEU A 538 -5.97 8.57 -19.71
N GLU A 539 -6.42 9.69 -20.20
CA GLU A 539 -7.70 9.83 -20.90
C GLU A 539 -7.78 8.89 -22.13
N ILE A 540 -6.70 8.79 -22.90
CA ILE A 540 -6.61 7.89 -24.06
C ILE A 540 -6.64 6.41 -23.61
N VAL A 541 -5.77 6.04 -22.69
CA VAL A 541 -5.59 4.64 -22.27
C VAL A 541 -6.80 4.10 -21.51
N THR A 542 -7.47 4.95 -20.73
CA THR A 542 -8.63 4.57 -19.92
C THR A 542 -9.98 4.84 -20.61
N LYS A 543 -9.96 5.27 -21.88
CA LYS A 543 -11.16 5.65 -22.66
C LYS A 543 -12.06 6.65 -21.90
N GLY A 544 -11.43 7.66 -21.30
CA GLY A 544 -12.12 8.70 -20.53
C GLY A 544 -12.44 8.35 -19.09
N ASN A 545 -12.11 7.15 -18.62
CA ASN A 545 -12.23 6.80 -17.21
C ASN A 545 -10.95 7.23 -16.45
N VAL A 546 -10.90 8.49 -16.01
CA VAL A 546 -9.73 9.17 -15.41
C VAL A 546 -9.33 8.63 -14.01
N GLN A 547 -9.89 7.54 -13.55
CA GLN A 547 -9.50 6.89 -12.27
C GLN A 547 -8.20 6.06 -12.38
N GLY A 548 -7.64 5.95 -13.59
CA GLY A 548 -6.38 5.27 -13.82
C GLY A 548 -5.22 6.02 -13.14
N LYS A 549 -4.34 5.25 -12.48
CA LYS A 549 -3.02 5.75 -12.08
C LYS A 549 -2.13 5.74 -13.31
N PHE A 550 -1.27 6.75 -13.44
CA PHE A 550 -0.24 6.70 -14.47
C PHE A 550 0.64 5.46 -14.24
N PRO A 551 0.82 4.58 -15.26
CA PRO A 551 1.52 3.32 -15.06
C PRO A 551 3.00 3.58 -14.81
N ARG A 552 3.55 2.97 -13.76
CA ARG A 552 4.99 3.06 -13.45
C ARG A 552 5.84 2.26 -14.43
N ILE A 553 5.27 1.16 -14.95
CA ILE A 553 5.86 0.36 -16.02
C ILE A 553 5.08 0.62 -17.31
N ILE A 554 5.80 1.05 -18.34
CA ILE A 554 5.27 1.42 -19.65
C ILE A 554 5.60 0.30 -20.63
N ASP A 555 4.59 -0.41 -21.12
CA ASP A 555 4.73 -1.37 -22.21
C ASP A 555 4.93 -0.69 -23.57
N ASP A 556 5.29 -1.45 -24.60
CA ASP A 556 5.59 -0.90 -25.92
C ASP A 556 4.43 -0.16 -26.57
N THR A 557 3.19 -0.60 -26.33
CA THR A 557 2.01 0.08 -26.87
C THR A 557 1.82 1.46 -26.22
N LYS A 558 1.95 1.53 -24.91
CA LYS A 558 1.85 2.78 -24.16
C LYS A 558 3.04 3.70 -24.43
N LYS A 559 4.23 3.12 -24.62
CA LYS A 559 5.45 3.84 -24.97
C LYS A 559 5.30 4.60 -26.28
N LYS A 560 4.72 3.96 -27.31
CA LYS A 560 4.45 4.62 -28.58
C LYS A 560 3.54 5.85 -28.43
N LEU A 561 2.46 5.73 -27.69
CA LEU A 561 1.55 6.85 -27.41
C LEU A 561 2.23 8.00 -26.67
N LEU A 562 3.13 7.71 -25.74
CA LEU A 562 3.87 8.73 -24.99
C LEU A 562 4.92 9.43 -25.85
N TRP A 563 5.59 8.71 -26.76
CA TRP A 563 6.48 9.32 -27.74
C TRP A 563 5.77 10.28 -28.69
N GLU A 564 4.57 9.91 -29.16
CA GLU A 564 3.75 10.78 -30.01
C GLU A 564 3.35 12.09 -29.29
N GLN A 565 3.11 12.03 -27.98
CA GLN A 565 2.77 13.18 -27.16
C GLN A 565 3.97 14.05 -26.75
N ALA A 566 5.13 13.48 -26.66
CA ALA A 566 6.36 14.22 -26.34
C ALA A 566 6.89 15.06 -27.52
N GLY A 567 6.36 14.84 -28.72
CA GLY A 567 6.76 15.61 -29.92
C GLY A 567 8.22 15.39 -30.35
N THR A 568 8.88 14.38 -29.80
CA THR A 568 10.26 14.03 -30.07
C THR A 568 10.33 12.68 -30.80
N ARG A 569 10.57 12.71 -32.08
CA ARG A 569 11.30 11.70 -32.86
C ARG A 569 12.42 12.37 -33.58
#